data_b891b64d3fa389a6a8e46a681ec8f6db
#
_entry.id   b891b64d3fa389a6a8e46a681ec8f6db
#
_cell.length_a   1.000
_cell.length_b   1.000
_cell.length_c   1.000
_cell.angle_alpha   90.00
_cell.angle_beta   90.00
_cell.angle_gamma   90.00
#
_symmetry.space_group_name_H-M   'P 1'
#
loop_
_entity.id
_entity.type
_entity.pdbx_description
1 polymer ?
#
loop_
_entity_poly.entity_id
_entity_poly.type
_entity_poly.pdbx_seq_one_letter_code
_entity_poly.pdbx_strand_id
1 'polypeptide(L)'
;MMKYILVIDHIATGGAERILIDYYHYLKQNGHVPYVFVLSGYSGQSKWTENVDVFYGSCNDENNLIKKTLQQFNLFFRLKKIVADIKPDVIFSFLEKSNLLTILVPTSAVKVVSVHNVLSLQYTKIKLGIVQKLTYCMIRWMYNKCNNVVAVSKQVKDDLIVSFGVRSENINV
;
A
#
# COMPACT_ATOMS: atom_id res chain seq x y z
N MET A 1 -9.08 20.25 -9.39
CA MET A 1 -9.68 18.95 -9.01
C MET A 1 -8.69 17.86 -9.38
N MET A 2 -8.19 17.06 -8.43
CA MET A 2 -7.23 15.96 -8.66
C MET A 2 -7.90 14.62 -8.41
N LYS A 3 -7.45 13.58 -9.12
CA LYS A 3 -7.90 12.21 -8.94
C LYS A 3 -6.89 11.44 -8.07
N TYR A 4 -7.39 10.73 -7.07
CA TYR A 4 -6.57 9.92 -6.16
C TYR A 4 -6.99 8.45 -6.23
N ILE A 5 -6.02 7.54 -6.15
CA ILE A 5 -6.29 6.14 -5.83
C ILE A 5 -5.62 5.85 -4.48
N LEU A 6 -6.42 5.47 -3.49
CA LEU A 6 -5.98 5.01 -2.18
C LEU A 6 -5.93 3.49 -2.19
N VAL A 7 -4.77 2.90 -1.92
CA VAL A 7 -4.55 1.44 -2.03
C VAL A 7 -4.30 0.86 -0.65
N ILE A 8 -5.01 -0.22 -0.29
CA ILE A 8 -4.83 -0.88 1.00
C ILE A 8 -4.94 -2.41 0.86
N ASP A 9 -4.28 -3.15 1.75
CA ASP A 9 -4.25 -4.61 1.71
C ASP A 9 -5.64 -5.20 1.97
N HIS A 10 -6.31 -4.74 3.00
CA HIS A 10 -7.67 -5.17 3.39
C HIS A 10 -8.35 -4.05 4.18
N ILE A 11 -9.65 -4.13 4.36
CA ILE A 11 -10.40 -3.23 5.24
C ILE A 11 -10.90 -4.05 6.43
N ALA A 12 -10.26 -3.81 7.58
CA ALA A 12 -10.62 -4.35 8.88
C ALA A 12 -10.86 -3.20 9.86
N THR A 13 -10.72 -3.44 11.16
CA THR A 13 -10.91 -2.43 12.22
C THR A 13 -9.57 -1.87 12.74
N GLY A 14 -8.60 -1.70 11.85
CA GLY A 14 -7.26 -1.24 12.20
C GLY A 14 -7.07 0.28 12.06
N GLY A 15 -5.89 0.76 12.50
CA GLY A 15 -5.54 2.18 12.43
C GLY A 15 -5.27 2.69 11.02
N ALA A 16 -4.65 1.87 10.17
CA ALA A 16 -4.34 2.25 8.80
C ALA A 16 -5.61 2.42 7.95
N GLU A 17 -6.59 1.55 8.15
CA GLU A 17 -7.89 1.59 7.49
C GLU A 17 -8.67 2.83 7.88
N ARG A 18 -8.65 3.19 9.16
CA ARG A 18 -9.28 4.41 9.66
C ARG A 18 -8.66 5.65 9.02
N ILE A 19 -7.34 5.75 9.00
CA ILE A 19 -6.61 6.85 8.36
C ILE A 19 -6.96 6.95 6.88
N LEU A 20 -7.03 5.81 6.17
CA LEU A 20 -7.41 5.80 4.76
C LEU A 20 -8.81 6.37 4.54
N ILE A 21 -9.79 5.97 5.34
CA ILE A 21 -11.18 6.42 5.21
C ILE A 21 -11.31 7.91 5.58
N ASP A 22 -10.65 8.34 6.67
CA ASP A 22 -10.62 9.76 7.05
C ASP A 22 -10.00 10.60 5.93
N TYR A 23 -8.92 10.11 5.29
CA TYR A 23 -8.28 10.79 4.17
C TYR A 23 -9.15 10.79 2.90
N TYR A 24 -9.90 9.71 2.63
CA TYR A 24 -10.87 9.67 1.54
C TYR A 24 -11.92 10.77 1.69
N HIS A 25 -12.53 10.90 2.88
CA HIS A 25 -13.53 11.95 3.14
C HIS A 25 -12.94 13.35 3.08
N TYR A 26 -11.73 13.54 3.63
CA TYR A 26 -11.01 14.81 3.53
C TYR A 26 -10.80 15.24 2.07
N LEU A 27 -10.34 14.32 1.22
CA LEU A 27 -10.16 14.61 -0.20
C LEU A 27 -11.47 14.99 -0.89
N LYS A 28 -12.55 14.27 -0.62
CA LYS A 28 -13.88 14.57 -1.16
C LYS A 28 -14.37 15.96 -0.73
N GLN A 29 -14.24 16.30 0.54
CA GLN A 29 -14.63 17.61 1.09
C GLN A 29 -13.82 18.77 0.48
N ASN A 30 -12.58 18.50 0.06
CA ASN A 30 -11.73 19.50 -0.60
C ASN A 30 -11.86 19.51 -2.15
N GLY A 31 -12.91 18.92 -2.71
CA GLY A 31 -13.21 18.97 -4.14
C GLY A 31 -12.32 18.05 -5.01
N HIS A 32 -11.67 17.05 -4.42
CA HIS A 32 -10.93 16.02 -5.13
C HIS A 32 -11.78 14.77 -5.41
N VAL A 33 -11.29 13.87 -6.25
CA VAL A 33 -11.98 12.63 -6.63
C VAL A 33 -11.16 11.43 -6.15
N PRO A 34 -11.38 10.94 -4.92
CA PRO A 34 -10.73 9.75 -4.41
C PRO A 34 -11.45 8.48 -4.82
N TYR A 35 -10.68 7.43 -5.11
CA TYR A 35 -11.11 6.04 -5.29
C TYR A 35 -10.31 5.16 -4.32
N VAL A 36 -10.91 4.06 -3.86
CA VAL A 36 -10.23 3.09 -3.00
C VAL A 36 -10.01 1.78 -3.76
N PHE A 37 -8.82 1.22 -3.69
CA PHE A 37 -8.51 -0.13 -4.18
C PHE A 37 -8.08 -1.01 -3.01
N VAL A 38 -8.88 -2.04 -2.73
CA VAL A 38 -8.63 -3.01 -1.66
C VAL A 38 -8.10 -4.30 -2.27
N LEU A 39 -6.93 -4.77 -1.84
CA LEU A 39 -6.29 -5.96 -2.44
C LEU A 39 -7.06 -7.23 -2.14
N SER A 40 -7.56 -7.41 -0.90
CA SER A 40 -8.33 -8.58 -0.49
C SER A 40 -9.62 -8.17 0.22
N GLY A 41 -10.71 -8.88 -0.09
CA GLY A 41 -12.02 -8.61 0.46
C GLY A 41 -13.11 -8.53 -0.61
N TYR A 42 -14.35 -8.32 -0.20
CA TYR A 42 -15.51 -8.18 -1.07
C TYR A 42 -16.46 -7.08 -0.57
N SER A 43 -17.31 -6.60 -1.45
CA SER A 43 -18.28 -5.55 -1.13
C SER A 43 -19.24 -6.01 0.00
N GLY A 44 -19.51 -5.11 0.95
CA GLY A 44 -20.39 -5.41 2.10
C GLY A 44 -19.70 -5.94 3.35
N GLN A 45 -18.36 -6.15 3.31
CA GLN A 45 -17.61 -6.62 4.48
C GLN A 45 -17.44 -5.60 5.60
N SER A 46 -17.60 -4.30 5.30
CA SER A 46 -17.35 -3.26 6.30
C SER A 46 -18.30 -2.07 6.15
N LYS A 47 -18.86 -1.62 7.27
CA LYS A 47 -19.61 -0.36 7.36
C LYS A 47 -18.76 0.86 6.99
N TRP A 48 -17.43 0.74 7.03
CA TRP A 48 -16.50 1.81 6.70
C TRP A 48 -16.48 2.17 5.21
N THR A 49 -17.00 1.29 4.34
CA THR A 49 -17.06 1.49 2.89
C THR A 49 -18.42 1.96 2.40
N GLU A 50 -19.35 2.26 3.29
CA GLU A 50 -20.61 2.90 2.91
C GLU A 50 -20.33 4.28 2.28
N ASN A 51 -20.83 4.51 1.07
CA ASN A 51 -20.60 5.73 0.29
C ASN A 51 -19.15 6.00 -0.16
N VAL A 52 -18.32 4.94 -0.24
CA VAL A 52 -16.95 5.00 -0.75
C VAL A 52 -16.88 4.28 -2.09
N ASP A 53 -16.22 4.89 -3.08
CA ASP A 53 -15.99 4.29 -4.39
C ASP A 53 -14.86 3.24 -4.29
N VAL A 54 -15.21 1.96 -4.08
CA VAL A 54 -14.27 0.88 -3.79
C VAL A 54 -14.15 -0.11 -4.95
N PHE A 55 -12.93 -0.39 -5.36
CA PHE A 55 -12.56 -1.50 -6.23
C PHE A 55 -11.92 -2.62 -5.40
N TYR A 56 -12.37 -3.84 -5.56
CA TYR A 56 -11.81 -5.01 -4.86
C TYR A 56 -10.92 -5.83 -5.79
N GLY A 57 -9.74 -6.20 -5.30
CA GLY A 57 -8.75 -6.97 -6.04
C GLY A 57 -9.08 -8.46 -6.14
N SER A 58 -9.31 -9.10 -5.00
CA SER A 58 -9.53 -10.54 -4.90
C SER A 58 -10.53 -10.86 -3.79
N CYS A 59 -11.31 -11.92 -3.99
CA CYS A 59 -12.34 -12.33 -3.03
C CYS A 59 -11.96 -13.55 -2.16
N ASN A 60 -10.80 -14.20 -2.36
CA ASN A 60 -10.47 -15.47 -1.73
C ASN A 60 -9.14 -15.48 -1.00
N ASP A 61 -9.14 -16.00 0.23
CA ASP A 61 -7.93 -16.45 0.94
C ASP A 61 -7.58 -17.86 0.46
N GLU A 62 -6.58 -17.96 -0.41
CA GLU A 62 -6.09 -19.23 -0.94
C GLU A 62 -4.90 -19.74 -0.12
N ASN A 63 -4.94 -21.02 0.29
CA ASN A 63 -3.87 -21.65 1.06
C ASN A 63 -2.74 -22.23 0.20
N ASN A 64 -2.93 -22.34 -1.13
CA ASN A 64 -1.95 -22.90 -2.05
C ASN A 64 -0.95 -21.83 -2.51
N LEU A 65 0.36 -22.11 -2.40
CA LEU A 65 1.43 -21.16 -2.73
C LEU A 65 1.42 -20.71 -4.20
N ILE A 66 1.14 -21.62 -5.13
CA ILE A 66 1.06 -21.33 -6.57
C ILE A 66 -0.13 -20.39 -6.84
N LYS A 67 -1.28 -20.67 -6.23
CA LYS A 67 -2.46 -19.83 -6.36
C LYS A 67 -2.25 -18.45 -5.73
N LYS A 68 -1.55 -18.36 -4.60
CA LYS A 68 -1.13 -17.06 -4.00
C LYS A 68 -0.27 -16.23 -4.95
N THR A 69 0.69 -16.86 -5.62
CA THR A 69 1.56 -16.18 -6.58
C THR A 69 0.77 -15.68 -7.78
N LEU A 70 -0.07 -16.51 -8.39
CA LEU A 70 -0.97 -16.14 -9.48
C LEU A 70 -1.91 -15.00 -9.08
N GLN A 71 -2.41 -15.03 -7.85
CA GLN A 71 -3.28 -13.98 -7.28
C GLN A 71 -2.54 -12.63 -7.19
N GLN A 72 -1.25 -12.62 -6.78
CA GLN A 72 -0.45 -11.39 -6.75
C GLN A 72 -0.27 -10.79 -8.15
N PHE A 73 -0.02 -11.63 -9.17
CA PHE A 73 0.02 -11.18 -10.57
C PHE A 73 -1.32 -10.59 -11.02
N ASN A 74 -2.43 -11.25 -10.70
CA ASN A 74 -3.77 -10.74 -11.03
C ASN A 74 -4.04 -9.38 -10.36
N LEU A 75 -3.66 -9.21 -9.09
CA LEU A 75 -3.80 -7.94 -8.36
C LEU A 75 -2.99 -6.83 -9.04
N PHE A 76 -1.76 -7.13 -9.46
CA PHE A 76 -0.91 -6.17 -10.18
C PHE A 76 -1.56 -5.72 -11.49
N PHE A 77 -2.01 -6.66 -12.33
CA PHE A 77 -2.65 -6.32 -13.61
C PHE A 77 -3.98 -5.59 -13.41
N ARG A 78 -4.74 -5.94 -12.38
CA ARG A 78 -6.00 -5.27 -12.04
C ARG A 78 -5.76 -3.83 -11.59
N LEU A 79 -4.81 -3.59 -10.68
CA LEU A 79 -4.43 -2.24 -10.29
C LEU A 79 -3.89 -1.44 -11.48
N LYS A 80 -3.02 -2.05 -12.31
CA LYS A 80 -2.51 -1.42 -13.53
C LYS A 80 -3.64 -0.98 -14.46
N LYS A 81 -4.66 -1.83 -14.68
CA LYS A 81 -5.83 -1.51 -15.49
C LYS A 81 -6.61 -0.33 -14.89
N ILE A 82 -6.93 -0.38 -13.61
CA ILE A 82 -7.67 0.70 -12.91
C ILE A 82 -6.90 2.02 -13.01
N VAL A 83 -5.58 2.00 -12.82
CA VAL A 83 -4.72 3.19 -12.96
C VAL A 83 -4.75 3.74 -14.38
N ALA A 84 -4.75 2.88 -15.41
CA ALA A 84 -4.84 3.29 -16.80
C ALA A 84 -6.20 3.90 -17.16
N ASP A 85 -7.29 3.35 -16.60
CA ASP A 85 -8.66 3.80 -16.85
C ASP A 85 -8.96 5.13 -16.14
N ILE A 86 -8.58 5.25 -14.86
CA ILE A 86 -8.84 6.44 -14.02
C ILE A 86 -7.88 7.58 -14.36
N LYS A 87 -6.61 7.26 -14.68
CA LYS A 87 -5.50 8.23 -14.87
C LYS A 87 -5.38 9.14 -13.65
N PRO A 88 -5.03 8.59 -12.48
CA PRO A 88 -4.92 9.39 -11.26
C PRO A 88 -3.74 10.36 -11.32
N ASP A 89 -3.84 11.45 -10.57
CA ASP A 89 -2.72 12.36 -10.32
C ASP A 89 -1.82 11.81 -9.21
N VAL A 90 -2.43 11.15 -8.22
CA VAL A 90 -1.73 10.59 -7.05
C VAL A 90 -2.23 9.17 -6.76
N ILE A 91 -1.30 8.27 -6.44
CA ILE A 91 -1.60 6.96 -5.85
C ILE A 91 -0.99 6.95 -4.45
N PHE A 92 -1.83 6.78 -3.43
CA PHE A 92 -1.40 6.72 -2.05
C PHE A 92 -1.73 5.33 -1.47
N SER A 93 -0.71 4.61 -1.04
CA SER A 93 -0.86 3.24 -0.54
C SER A 93 -0.54 3.12 0.95
N PHE A 94 -1.21 2.18 1.58
CA PHE A 94 -1.15 1.88 3.01
C PHE A 94 -0.84 0.40 3.20
N LEU A 95 0.13 0.08 4.04
CA LEU A 95 0.63 -1.27 4.31
C LEU A 95 1.52 -1.86 3.20
N GLU A 96 2.30 -2.88 3.56
CA GLU A 96 3.48 -3.31 2.80
C GLU A 96 3.16 -3.91 1.43
N LYS A 97 2.10 -4.73 1.31
CA LYS A 97 1.72 -5.35 0.02
C LYS A 97 1.20 -4.29 -0.96
N SER A 98 0.37 -3.37 -0.47
CA SER A 98 -0.15 -2.25 -1.24
C SER A 98 0.96 -1.30 -1.68
N ASN A 99 1.92 -1.03 -0.78
CA ASN A 99 3.10 -0.22 -1.08
C ASN A 99 3.92 -0.86 -2.21
N LEU A 100 4.18 -2.18 -2.14
CA LEU A 100 4.89 -2.92 -3.18
C LEU A 100 4.20 -2.80 -4.54
N LEU A 101 2.90 -3.10 -4.59
CA LEU A 101 2.13 -3.03 -5.83
C LEU A 101 2.13 -1.62 -6.41
N THR A 102 1.92 -0.60 -5.58
CA THR A 102 1.93 0.82 -6.00
C THR A 102 3.27 1.23 -6.60
N ILE A 103 4.39 0.84 -5.97
CA ILE A 103 5.73 1.16 -6.50
C ILE A 103 5.96 0.50 -7.86
N LEU A 104 5.50 -0.74 -8.05
CA LEU A 104 5.72 -1.51 -9.27
C LEU A 104 4.81 -1.11 -10.44
N VAL A 105 3.61 -0.57 -10.17
CA VAL A 105 2.69 -0.17 -11.26
C VAL A 105 3.27 0.97 -12.09
N PRO A 106 3.43 0.81 -13.42
CA PRO A 106 3.91 1.88 -14.29
C PRO A 106 2.83 2.96 -14.45
N THR A 107 3.18 4.19 -14.07
CA THR A 107 2.28 5.35 -14.17
C THR A 107 3.08 6.65 -14.06
N SER A 108 2.54 7.73 -14.59
CA SER A 108 3.03 9.10 -14.37
C SER A 108 2.49 9.74 -13.07
N ALA A 109 1.54 9.09 -12.40
CA ALA A 109 1.01 9.57 -11.13
C ALA A 109 2.10 9.66 -10.06
N VAL A 110 1.99 10.64 -9.18
CA VAL A 110 2.82 10.74 -7.99
C VAL A 110 2.48 9.56 -7.07
N LYS A 111 3.49 8.79 -6.68
CA LYS A 111 3.34 7.66 -5.76
C LYS A 111 3.72 8.09 -4.35
N VAL A 112 2.82 7.89 -3.41
CA VAL A 112 3.03 8.07 -1.99
C VAL A 112 2.79 6.73 -1.30
N VAL A 113 3.71 6.30 -0.45
CA VAL A 113 3.58 5.04 0.29
C VAL A 113 3.67 5.30 1.79
N SER A 114 2.76 4.74 2.57
CA SER A 114 2.72 4.90 4.02
C SER A 114 3.12 3.63 4.73
N VAL A 115 4.07 3.73 5.67
CA VAL A 115 4.58 2.62 6.47
C VAL A 115 4.09 2.79 7.90
N HIS A 116 3.31 1.80 8.36
CA HIS A 116 2.59 1.84 9.63
C HIS A 116 3.23 1.02 10.73
N ASN A 117 4.17 0.14 10.40
CA ASN A 117 4.78 -0.80 11.33
C ASN A 117 6.30 -0.64 11.38
N VAL A 118 6.89 -1.00 12.52
CA VAL A 118 8.34 -1.20 12.65
C VAL A 118 8.67 -2.52 11.96
N LEU A 119 9.13 -2.44 10.70
CA LEU A 119 9.30 -3.60 9.82
C LEU A 119 10.36 -4.58 10.33
N SER A 120 11.42 -4.08 10.97
CA SER A 120 12.46 -4.93 11.56
C SER A 120 11.89 -5.92 12.56
N LEU A 121 10.95 -5.50 13.42
CA LEU A 121 10.29 -6.36 14.41
C LEU A 121 9.39 -7.43 13.75
N GLN A 122 8.82 -7.11 12.59
CA GLN A 122 7.96 -8.02 11.85
C GLN A 122 8.78 -9.09 11.13
N TYR A 123 9.90 -8.71 10.52
CA TYR A 123 10.71 -9.60 9.70
C TYR A 123 11.81 -10.36 10.46
N THR A 124 12.22 -9.93 11.66
CA THR A 124 13.15 -10.69 12.51
C THR A 124 12.56 -12.03 12.98
N LYS A 125 11.24 -12.18 13.01
CA LYS A 125 10.55 -13.44 13.32
C LYS A 125 10.68 -14.49 12.21
N ILE A 126 11.08 -14.10 11.00
CA ILE A 126 11.29 -15.01 9.87
C ILE A 126 12.71 -15.56 9.95
N LYS A 127 12.89 -16.70 10.63
CA LYS A 127 14.19 -17.38 10.80
C LYS A 127 14.75 -18.04 9.53
N LEU A 128 14.25 -17.72 8.36
CA LEU A 128 14.70 -18.25 7.06
C LEU A 128 15.76 -17.32 6.47
N GLY A 129 17.02 -17.49 6.81
CA GLY A 129 18.13 -16.57 6.55
C GLY A 129 18.21 -15.99 5.12
N ILE A 130 18.00 -16.81 4.07
CA ILE A 130 18.01 -16.34 2.67
C ILE A 130 16.76 -15.50 2.36
N VAL A 131 15.57 -15.97 2.77
CA VAL A 131 14.29 -15.27 2.53
C VAL A 131 14.28 -13.93 3.24
N GLN A 132 14.80 -13.86 4.46
CA GLN A 132 14.94 -12.62 5.22
C GLN A 132 15.83 -11.63 4.47
N LYS A 133 17.02 -12.04 4.01
CA LYS A 133 17.93 -11.18 3.26
C LYS A 133 17.28 -10.65 1.97
N LEU A 134 16.58 -11.51 1.23
CA LEU A 134 15.85 -11.11 0.02
C LEU A 134 14.76 -10.07 0.34
N THR A 135 14.02 -10.27 1.42
CA THR A 135 12.99 -9.31 1.87
C THR A 135 13.61 -7.96 2.25
N TYR A 136 14.71 -7.94 3.00
CA TYR A 136 15.42 -6.71 3.33
C TYR A 136 15.92 -5.98 2.07
N CYS A 137 16.54 -6.71 1.13
CA CYS A 137 17.01 -6.13 -0.13
C CYS A 137 15.85 -5.56 -0.96
N MET A 138 14.72 -6.26 -0.99
CA MET A 138 13.52 -5.83 -1.72
C MET A 138 12.93 -4.56 -1.10
N ILE A 139 12.76 -4.50 0.22
CA ILE A 139 12.26 -3.32 0.94
C ILE A 139 13.19 -2.12 0.69
N ARG A 140 14.50 -2.30 0.88
CA ARG A 140 15.51 -1.26 0.62
C ARG A 140 15.42 -0.73 -0.80
N TRP A 141 15.38 -1.62 -1.79
CA TRP A 141 15.31 -1.23 -3.20
C TRP A 141 14.03 -0.48 -3.52
N MET A 142 12.89 -0.97 -3.04
CA MET A 142 11.58 -0.39 -3.30
C MET A 142 11.44 1.02 -2.73
N TYR A 143 11.68 1.18 -1.43
CA TYR A 143 11.51 2.46 -0.77
C TYR A 143 12.54 3.50 -1.21
N ASN A 144 13.74 3.08 -1.62
CA ASN A 144 14.72 4.00 -2.22
C ASN A 144 14.36 4.43 -3.67
N LYS A 145 13.46 3.72 -4.34
CA LYS A 145 12.88 4.14 -5.63
C LYS A 145 11.67 5.05 -5.49
N CYS A 146 11.10 5.13 -4.30
CA CYS A 146 9.96 5.99 -4.00
C CYS A 146 10.45 7.25 -3.30
N ASN A 147 10.15 8.42 -3.88
CA ASN A 147 10.57 9.71 -3.31
C ASN A 147 9.60 10.24 -2.25
N ASN A 148 8.47 9.56 -2.03
CA ASN A 148 7.42 10.00 -1.11
C ASN A 148 7.02 8.84 -0.19
N VAL A 149 7.89 8.53 0.77
CA VAL A 149 7.62 7.57 1.85
C VAL A 149 7.12 8.32 3.07
N VAL A 150 5.98 7.95 3.61
CA VAL A 150 5.42 8.50 4.84
C VAL A 150 5.59 7.47 5.95
N ALA A 151 6.37 7.79 6.97
CA ALA A 151 6.48 6.99 8.18
C ALA A 151 5.50 7.54 9.23
N VAL A 152 4.62 6.70 9.80
CA VAL A 152 3.60 7.16 10.76
C VAL A 152 4.17 7.61 12.11
N SER A 153 5.47 7.41 12.33
CA SER A 153 6.17 7.88 13.52
C SER A 153 7.68 7.98 13.28
N LYS A 154 8.36 8.73 14.15
CA LYS A 154 9.82 8.81 14.14
C LYS A 154 10.46 7.42 14.29
N GLN A 155 9.90 6.55 15.14
CA GLN A 155 10.40 5.19 15.32
C GLN A 155 10.36 4.37 14.03
N VAL A 156 9.29 4.49 13.24
CA VAL A 156 9.18 3.82 11.93
C VAL A 156 10.18 4.40 10.94
N LYS A 157 10.38 5.71 10.93
CA LYS A 157 11.41 6.36 10.11
C LYS A 157 12.81 5.86 10.46
N ASP A 158 13.16 5.85 11.74
CA ASP A 158 14.46 5.40 12.22
C ASP A 158 14.69 3.92 11.87
N ASP A 159 13.68 3.08 11.96
CA ASP A 159 13.74 1.68 11.55
C ASP A 159 14.00 1.51 10.05
N LEU A 160 13.33 2.27 9.20
CA LEU A 160 13.56 2.25 7.76
C LEU A 160 14.99 2.67 7.39
N ILE A 161 15.54 3.67 8.07
CA ILE A 161 16.91 4.13 7.84
C ILE A 161 17.93 3.10 8.34
N VAL A 162 17.83 2.72 9.61
CA VAL A 162 18.83 1.90 10.29
C VAL A 162 18.78 0.44 9.82
N SER A 163 17.58 -0.15 9.79
CA SER A 163 17.41 -1.59 9.50
C SER A 163 17.40 -1.90 8.02
N PHE A 164 16.87 -1.00 7.18
CA PHE A 164 16.68 -1.25 5.74
C PHE A 164 17.52 -0.36 4.83
N GLY A 165 18.23 0.65 5.37
CA GLY A 165 19.07 1.55 4.58
C GLY A 165 18.29 2.38 3.58
N VAL A 166 17.07 2.77 3.94
CA VAL A 166 16.26 3.72 3.16
C VAL A 166 16.82 5.12 3.38
N ARG A 167 16.95 5.90 2.30
CA ARG A 167 17.49 7.26 2.38
C ARG A 167 16.55 8.19 3.12
N SER A 168 17.08 8.94 4.09
CA SER A 168 16.28 9.82 4.96
C SER A 168 15.55 10.93 4.21
N GLU A 169 16.11 11.40 3.08
CA GLU A 169 15.50 12.41 2.22
C GLU A 169 14.21 11.94 1.55
N ASN A 170 14.01 10.63 1.41
CA ASN A 170 12.80 10.05 0.85
C ASN A 170 11.67 9.88 1.88
N ILE A 171 11.97 10.09 3.19
CA ILE A 171 11.03 9.74 4.28
C ILE A 171 10.57 10.99 5.01
N ASN A 172 9.26 11.21 4.97
CA ASN A 172 8.54 12.19 5.78
C ASN A 172 7.89 11.51 7.00
N VAL A 173 7.60 12.26 8.07
CA VAL A 173 6.90 11.77 9.28
C VAL A 173 5.61 12.54 9.44
#